data_5b7a2edfa700130a48c727fc7c120ab2
#
_entry.id   5b7a2edfa700130a48c727fc7c120ab2
#
_cell.length_a   1.000
_cell.length_b   1.000
_cell.length_c   1.000
_cell.angle_alpha   90.00
_cell.angle_beta   90.00
_cell.angle_gamma   90.00
#
_symmetry.space_group_name_H-M   'P 1'
#
loop_
_entity.id
_entity.type
_entity.pdbx_description
1 polymer ?
#
loop_
_entity_poly.entity_id
_entity_poly.type
_entity_poly.pdbx_seq_one_letter_code
_entity_poly.pdbx_strand_id
1 'polypeptide(L)'
;MQTRPAATQLPAIQLDDVRLNLASAAGAVNILNGVSLSVGEGETIALLGPSGSGKSSLLMVAAGLEAASGGRVMIGGTDITRMGEDDLARFRRGRVGIVFQSFHLIPTMTALENVAVSLELLGADDAFAKARAELDAVGLGARVDHYPGQLSGGEQQRVAL
;
A
#
# COMPACT_ATOMS: atom_id res chain seq x y z
N MET A 1 -19.91 -27.24 29.71
CA MET A 1 -18.98 -27.02 28.61
C MET A 1 -19.22 -25.59 28.13
N GLN A 2 -18.46 -24.60 28.66
CA GLN A 2 -18.63 -23.19 28.33
C GLN A 2 -17.87 -22.90 27.03
N THR A 3 -18.58 -22.60 25.96
CA THR A 3 -18.00 -22.06 24.73
C THR A 3 -17.42 -20.68 25.03
N ARG A 4 -16.09 -20.60 25.04
CA ARG A 4 -15.36 -19.35 25.10
C ARG A 4 -15.78 -18.50 23.89
N PRO A 5 -16.24 -17.25 24.05
CA PRO A 5 -16.57 -16.41 22.90
C PRO A 5 -15.32 -16.27 22.06
N ALA A 6 -15.45 -16.45 20.75
CA ALA A 6 -14.37 -16.18 19.79
C ALA A 6 -13.90 -14.73 20.03
N ALA A 7 -12.62 -14.55 20.28
CA ALA A 7 -12.04 -13.23 20.34
C ALA A 7 -12.38 -12.55 19.02
N THR A 8 -13.10 -11.44 19.07
CA THR A 8 -13.40 -10.63 17.89
C THR A 8 -12.06 -10.08 17.40
N GLN A 9 -11.47 -10.74 16.40
CA GLN A 9 -10.26 -10.27 15.77
C GLN A 9 -10.57 -8.90 15.16
N LEU A 10 -9.76 -7.91 15.48
CA LEU A 10 -9.89 -6.58 14.87
C LEU A 10 -9.61 -6.71 13.36
N PRO A 11 -10.40 -6.05 12.52
CA PRO A 11 -10.14 -6.08 11.08
C PRO A 11 -8.76 -5.48 10.77
N ALA A 12 -8.10 -6.03 9.74
CA ALA A 12 -6.85 -5.48 9.22
C ALA A 12 -7.06 -4.06 8.67
N ILE A 13 -8.19 -3.82 7.99
CA ILE A 13 -8.61 -2.50 7.52
C ILE A 13 -10.10 -2.32 7.84
N GLN A 14 -10.47 -1.16 8.38
CA GLN A 14 -11.86 -0.76 8.57
C GLN A 14 -12.05 0.68 8.10
N LEU A 15 -13.03 0.87 7.22
CA LEU A 15 -13.48 2.15 6.71
C LEU A 15 -14.93 2.36 7.14
N ASP A 16 -15.23 3.49 7.78
CA ASP A 16 -16.57 3.83 8.24
C ASP A 16 -16.98 5.19 7.64
N ASP A 17 -18.00 5.21 6.77
CA ASP A 17 -18.55 6.39 6.09
C ASP A 17 -17.46 7.28 5.46
N VAL A 18 -16.45 6.67 4.86
CA VAL A 18 -15.28 7.39 4.31
C VAL A 18 -15.68 8.23 3.12
N ARG A 19 -15.26 9.50 3.15
CA ARG A 19 -15.49 10.50 2.10
C ARG A 19 -14.17 11.09 1.65
N LEU A 20 -14.08 11.37 0.36
CA LEU A 20 -12.95 12.08 -0.22
C LEU A 20 -13.44 13.13 -1.20
N ASN A 21 -13.13 14.37 -0.89
CA ASN A 21 -13.43 15.53 -1.72
C ASN A 21 -12.12 16.20 -2.13
N LEU A 22 -11.89 16.33 -3.41
CA LEU A 22 -10.71 17.00 -3.94
C LEU A 22 -11.12 18.36 -4.51
N ALA A 23 -10.33 19.39 -4.18
CA ALA A 23 -10.49 20.69 -4.79
C ALA A 23 -10.00 20.65 -6.25
N SER A 24 -10.81 21.13 -7.19
CA SER A 24 -10.41 21.32 -8.58
C SER A 24 -10.66 22.76 -9.01
N ALA A 25 -10.09 23.17 -10.13
CA ALA A 25 -10.34 24.50 -10.70
C ALA A 25 -11.84 24.74 -11.04
N ALA A 26 -12.62 23.66 -11.24
CA ALA A 26 -14.04 23.69 -11.53
C ALA A 26 -14.94 23.54 -10.29
N GLY A 27 -14.35 23.50 -9.08
CA GLY A 27 -15.06 23.28 -7.82
C GLY A 27 -14.64 21.97 -7.10
N ALA A 28 -15.27 21.67 -5.98
CA ALA A 28 -15.02 20.43 -5.24
C ALA A 28 -15.60 19.23 -6.01
N VAL A 29 -14.77 18.20 -6.17
CA VAL A 29 -15.18 16.92 -6.78
C VAL A 29 -15.26 15.86 -5.70
N ASN A 30 -16.44 15.25 -5.52
CA ASN A 30 -16.65 14.16 -4.58
C ASN A 30 -16.17 12.85 -5.23
N ILE A 31 -15.07 12.31 -4.75
CA ILE A 31 -14.46 11.07 -5.25
C ILE A 31 -15.03 9.86 -4.50
N LEU A 32 -15.12 9.95 -3.17
CA LEU A 32 -15.72 8.93 -2.33
C LEU A 32 -16.87 9.55 -1.54
N ASN A 33 -17.99 8.85 -1.49
CA ASN A 33 -19.21 9.35 -0.87
C ASN A 33 -19.79 8.33 0.13
N GLY A 34 -19.19 8.28 1.33
CA GLY A 34 -19.69 7.46 2.41
C GLY A 34 -19.41 5.96 2.22
N VAL A 35 -18.17 5.59 1.89
CA VAL A 35 -17.78 4.19 1.69
C VAL A 35 -17.47 3.55 3.03
N SER A 36 -18.12 2.41 3.30
CA SER A 36 -17.82 1.55 4.46
C SER A 36 -17.37 0.18 3.98
N LEU A 37 -16.26 -0.32 4.56
CA LEU A 37 -15.62 -1.58 4.20
C LEU A 37 -14.89 -2.13 5.41
N SER A 38 -14.94 -3.44 5.61
CA SER A 38 -14.14 -4.13 6.61
C SER A 38 -13.40 -5.29 5.94
N VAL A 39 -12.09 -5.39 6.19
CA VAL A 39 -11.22 -6.45 5.68
C VAL A 39 -10.59 -7.17 6.86
N GLY A 40 -10.79 -8.46 6.97
CA GLY A 40 -10.20 -9.30 8.00
C GLY A 40 -8.71 -9.59 7.76
N GLU A 41 -8.01 -10.07 8.79
CA GLU A 41 -6.65 -10.59 8.63
C GLU A 41 -6.62 -11.79 7.68
N GLY A 42 -5.65 -11.81 6.75
CA GLY A 42 -5.49 -12.87 5.76
C GLY A 42 -6.56 -12.86 4.65
N GLU A 43 -7.48 -11.90 4.65
CA GLU A 43 -8.50 -11.79 3.64
C GLU A 43 -7.95 -11.15 2.36
N THR A 44 -8.37 -11.68 1.20
CA THR A 44 -8.11 -11.10 -0.11
C THR A 44 -9.40 -10.55 -0.67
N ILE A 45 -9.42 -9.25 -1.01
CA ILE A 45 -10.57 -8.61 -1.63
C ILE A 45 -10.20 -8.00 -2.99
N ALA A 46 -11.19 -7.91 -3.88
CA ALA A 46 -11.07 -7.22 -5.16
C ALA A 46 -12.07 -6.07 -5.25
N LEU A 47 -11.59 -4.88 -5.61
CA LEU A 47 -12.44 -3.73 -5.90
C LEU A 47 -12.78 -3.70 -7.39
N LEU A 48 -14.05 -3.90 -7.72
CA LEU A 48 -14.55 -3.92 -9.09
C LEU A 48 -15.38 -2.67 -9.38
N GLY A 49 -15.36 -2.22 -10.63
CA GLY A 49 -16.16 -1.06 -11.07
C GLY A 49 -15.56 -0.39 -12.30
N PRO A 50 -16.29 0.52 -12.95
CA PRO A 50 -15.86 1.24 -14.15
C PRO A 50 -14.65 2.14 -13.86
N SER A 51 -13.97 2.60 -14.92
CA SER A 51 -12.93 3.62 -14.79
C SER A 51 -13.50 4.89 -14.18
N GLY A 52 -12.75 5.56 -13.32
CA GLY A 52 -13.20 6.79 -12.64
C GLY A 52 -14.14 6.59 -11.45
N SER A 53 -14.47 5.34 -11.05
CA SER A 53 -15.37 5.10 -9.91
C SER A 53 -14.72 5.25 -8.53
N GLY A 54 -13.50 5.79 -8.42
CA GLY A 54 -12.84 6.05 -7.15
C GLY A 54 -12.06 4.88 -6.54
N LYS A 55 -11.91 3.73 -7.25
CA LYS A 55 -11.21 2.53 -6.71
C LYS A 55 -9.78 2.83 -6.24
N SER A 56 -8.98 3.49 -7.09
CA SER A 56 -7.61 3.85 -6.74
C SER A 56 -7.58 4.82 -5.55
N SER A 57 -8.48 5.80 -5.53
CA SER A 57 -8.59 6.74 -4.42
C SER A 57 -8.99 6.04 -3.12
N LEU A 58 -9.90 5.06 -3.18
CA LEU A 58 -10.26 4.24 -2.02
C LEU A 58 -9.04 3.45 -1.50
N LEU A 59 -8.25 2.85 -2.39
CA LEU A 59 -7.02 2.16 -2.01
C LEU A 59 -6.00 3.11 -1.38
N MET A 60 -5.83 4.34 -1.92
CA MET A 60 -4.92 5.34 -1.35
C MET A 60 -5.36 5.76 0.06
N VAL A 61 -6.67 5.97 0.28
CA VAL A 61 -7.20 6.29 1.60
C VAL A 61 -7.06 5.10 2.56
N ALA A 62 -7.40 3.88 2.11
CA ALA A 62 -7.28 2.66 2.91
C ALA A 62 -5.83 2.33 3.29
N ALA A 63 -4.86 2.76 2.48
CA ALA A 63 -3.43 2.60 2.74
C ALA A 63 -2.82 3.78 3.53
N GLY A 64 -3.59 4.82 3.83
CA GLY A 64 -3.11 6.03 4.51
C GLY A 64 -2.15 6.87 3.67
N LEU A 65 -2.25 6.80 2.32
CA LEU A 65 -1.52 7.69 1.40
C LEU A 65 -2.30 8.96 1.08
N GLU A 66 -3.61 8.92 1.22
CA GLU A 66 -4.51 10.05 1.01
C GLU A 66 -5.36 10.25 2.26
N ALA A 67 -5.48 11.48 2.72
CA ALA A 67 -6.30 11.79 3.89
C ALA A 67 -7.78 11.81 3.53
N ALA A 68 -8.61 11.08 4.25
CA ALA A 68 -10.06 11.15 4.07
C ALA A 68 -10.58 12.55 4.43
N SER A 69 -11.51 13.08 3.64
CA SER A 69 -12.21 14.35 3.95
C SER A 69 -13.28 14.18 5.03
N GLY A 70 -13.69 12.94 5.32
CA GLY A 70 -14.66 12.59 6.36
C GLY A 70 -14.75 11.08 6.56
N GLY A 71 -15.46 10.69 7.61
CA GLY A 71 -15.55 9.30 8.02
C GLY A 71 -14.37 8.88 8.90
N ARG A 72 -14.13 7.58 8.98
CA ARG A 72 -13.09 6.99 9.83
C ARG A 72 -12.30 5.92 9.09
N VAL A 73 -10.99 5.91 9.27
CA VAL A 73 -10.06 4.93 8.69
C VAL A 73 -9.25 4.29 9.81
N MET A 74 -9.31 2.96 9.90
CA MET A 74 -8.55 2.17 10.87
C MET A 74 -7.73 1.11 10.16
N ILE A 75 -6.48 0.93 10.56
CA ILE A 75 -5.57 -0.12 10.08
C ILE A 75 -5.00 -0.85 11.29
N GLY A 76 -5.17 -2.17 11.35
CA GLY A 76 -4.68 -2.99 12.46
C GLY A 76 -5.15 -2.48 13.83
N GLY A 77 -6.40 -2.01 13.94
CA GLY A 77 -6.97 -1.45 15.16
C GLY A 77 -6.51 -0.02 15.50
N THR A 78 -5.63 0.60 14.69
CA THR A 78 -5.16 1.97 14.90
C THR A 78 -5.99 2.94 14.05
N ASP A 79 -6.54 3.97 14.67
CA ASP A 79 -7.25 5.05 13.97
C ASP A 79 -6.23 6.02 13.34
N ILE A 80 -6.19 6.05 12.02
CA ILE A 80 -5.28 6.91 11.26
C ILE A 80 -5.96 8.16 10.68
N THR A 81 -7.26 8.33 10.92
CA THR A 81 -8.12 9.34 10.26
C THR A 81 -7.57 10.76 10.37
N ARG A 82 -6.98 11.11 11.53
CA ARG A 82 -6.49 12.46 11.83
C ARG A 82 -4.99 12.55 12.02
N MET A 83 -4.25 11.51 11.62
CA MET A 83 -2.80 11.55 11.65
C MET A 83 -2.28 12.56 10.63
N GLY A 84 -1.26 13.33 11.01
CA GLY A 84 -0.53 14.18 10.09
C GLY A 84 0.31 13.34 9.11
N GLU A 85 0.78 13.97 8.04
CA GLU A 85 1.53 13.29 6.97
C GLU A 85 2.77 12.54 7.50
N ASP A 86 3.54 13.18 8.38
CA ASP A 86 4.72 12.56 9.01
C ASP A 86 4.36 11.34 9.87
N ASP A 87 3.26 11.40 10.62
CA ASP A 87 2.80 10.30 11.46
C ASP A 87 2.24 9.16 10.61
N LEU A 88 1.52 9.46 9.52
CA LEU A 88 1.08 8.48 8.54
C LEU A 88 2.28 7.79 7.87
N ALA A 89 3.31 8.54 7.48
CA ALA A 89 4.52 7.98 6.89
C ALA A 89 5.23 7.02 7.87
N ARG A 90 5.37 7.41 9.13
CA ARG A 90 5.94 6.55 10.18
C ARG A 90 5.06 5.32 10.45
N PHE A 91 3.73 5.51 10.47
CA PHE A 91 2.78 4.42 10.69
C PHE A 91 2.82 3.37 9.58
N ARG A 92 2.89 3.79 8.32
CA ARG A 92 2.97 2.87 7.17
C ARG A 92 4.24 2.03 7.18
N ARG A 93 5.33 2.57 7.69
CA ARG A 93 6.63 1.91 7.68
C ARG A 93 6.54 0.51 8.30
N GLY A 94 6.81 -0.53 7.49
CA GLY A 94 6.77 -1.93 7.90
C GLY A 94 5.38 -2.52 8.18
N ARG A 95 4.29 -1.79 7.87
CA ARG A 95 2.91 -2.25 8.08
C ARG A 95 2.08 -2.31 6.81
N VAL A 96 2.32 -1.40 5.87
CA VAL A 96 1.54 -1.30 4.64
C VAL A 96 2.49 -1.32 3.46
N GLY A 97 2.36 -2.32 2.60
CA GLY A 97 3.02 -2.40 1.30
C GLY A 97 2.05 -2.02 0.18
N ILE A 98 2.53 -1.28 -0.82
CA ILE A 98 1.73 -0.86 -1.96
C ILE A 98 2.51 -1.13 -3.24
N VAL A 99 1.90 -1.86 -4.16
CA VAL A 99 2.41 -2.03 -5.52
C VAL A 99 1.55 -1.18 -6.46
N PHE A 100 2.16 -0.20 -7.08
CA PHE A 100 1.49 0.71 -8.02
C PHE A 100 1.41 0.10 -9.43
N GLN A 101 0.42 0.51 -10.19
CA GLN A 101 0.24 0.06 -11.58
C GLN A 101 1.44 0.43 -12.49
N SER A 102 2.10 1.55 -12.23
CA SER A 102 3.30 2.02 -12.94
C SER A 102 4.59 1.60 -12.25
N PHE A 103 4.52 0.69 -11.28
CA PHE A 103 5.62 0.12 -10.49
C PHE A 103 6.44 1.13 -9.67
N HIS A 104 6.59 2.36 -10.13
CA HIS A 104 7.32 3.47 -9.50
C HIS A 104 8.77 3.13 -9.13
N LEU A 105 9.42 2.30 -9.94
CA LEU A 105 10.84 2.02 -9.78
C LEU A 105 11.65 3.30 -10.06
N ILE A 106 12.73 3.48 -9.31
CA ILE A 106 13.66 4.59 -9.49
C ILE A 106 14.53 4.27 -10.73
N PRO A 107 14.41 5.04 -11.85
CA PRO A 107 15.01 4.66 -13.13
C PRO A 107 16.54 4.64 -13.12
N THR A 108 17.17 5.39 -12.21
CA THR A 108 18.61 5.51 -12.05
C THR A 108 19.22 4.48 -11.11
N MET A 109 18.40 3.62 -10.52
CA MET A 109 18.79 2.52 -9.65
C MET A 109 18.62 1.19 -10.35
N THR A 110 19.50 0.23 -10.10
CA THR A 110 19.38 -1.15 -10.54
C THR A 110 18.19 -1.84 -9.85
N ALA A 111 17.82 -3.04 -10.30
CA ALA A 111 16.80 -3.85 -9.62
C ALA A 111 17.16 -4.10 -8.15
N LEU A 112 18.43 -4.43 -7.89
CA LEU A 112 18.93 -4.65 -6.52
C LEU A 112 18.81 -3.39 -5.65
N GLU A 113 19.21 -2.25 -6.16
CA GLU A 113 19.14 -0.96 -5.43
C GLU A 113 17.70 -0.53 -5.19
N ASN A 114 16.78 -0.74 -6.14
CA ASN A 114 15.35 -0.45 -5.98
C ASN A 114 14.72 -1.25 -4.83
N VAL A 115 15.11 -2.51 -4.65
CA VAL A 115 14.63 -3.32 -3.52
C VAL A 115 15.37 -2.95 -2.23
N ALA A 116 16.70 -2.78 -2.29
CA ALA A 116 17.52 -2.47 -1.13
C ALA A 116 17.14 -1.15 -0.45
N VAL A 117 16.81 -0.10 -1.23
CA VAL A 117 16.47 1.22 -0.67
C VAL A 117 15.27 1.15 0.29
N SER A 118 14.29 0.30 0.00
CA SER A 118 13.13 0.10 0.88
C SER A 118 13.54 -0.53 2.22
N LEU A 119 14.45 -1.50 2.18
CA LEU A 119 14.98 -2.16 3.37
C LEU A 119 15.90 -1.26 4.19
N GLU A 120 16.71 -0.43 3.52
CA GLU A 120 17.54 0.59 4.19
C GLU A 120 16.69 1.63 4.92
N LEU A 121 15.60 2.10 4.29
CA LEU A 121 14.66 3.03 4.93
C LEU A 121 13.93 2.41 6.14
N LEU A 122 13.78 1.08 6.16
CA LEU A 122 13.27 0.33 7.31
C LEU A 122 14.34 0.13 8.41
N GLY A 123 15.61 0.49 8.14
CA GLY A 123 16.72 0.26 9.05
C GLY A 123 17.15 -1.19 9.12
N ALA A 124 16.93 -1.96 8.06
CA ALA A 124 17.33 -3.37 8.03
C ALA A 124 18.84 -3.50 7.91
N ASP A 125 19.44 -4.30 8.79
CA ASP A 125 20.82 -4.76 8.62
C ASP A 125 20.89 -5.64 7.37
N ASP A 126 21.99 -5.56 6.62
CA ASP A 126 22.23 -6.35 5.40
C ASP A 126 21.16 -6.16 4.30
N ALA A 127 20.65 -4.92 4.11
CA ALA A 127 19.59 -4.60 3.15
C ALA A 127 19.86 -5.16 1.74
N PHE A 128 21.11 -5.04 1.24
CA PHE A 128 21.48 -5.57 -0.08
C PHE A 128 21.49 -7.09 -0.16
N ALA A 129 21.90 -7.80 0.90
CA ALA A 129 21.86 -9.26 0.94
C ALA A 129 20.40 -9.76 0.96
N LYS A 130 19.53 -9.11 1.73
CA LYS A 130 18.10 -9.40 1.76
C LYS A 130 17.44 -9.10 0.42
N ALA A 131 17.72 -7.94 -0.17
CA ALA A 131 17.20 -7.55 -1.48
C ALA A 131 17.58 -8.56 -2.58
N ARG A 132 18.81 -9.08 -2.56
CA ARG A 132 19.25 -10.13 -3.48
C ARG A 132 18.46 -11.42 -3.28
N ALA A 133 18.24 -11.85 -2.03
CA ALA A 133 17.45 -13.04 -1.72
C ALA A 133 16.00 -12.92 -2.20
N GLU A 134 15.37 -11.75 -2.02
CA GLU A 134 14.00 -11.49 -2.52
C GLU A 134 13.94 -11.51 -4.06
N LEU A 135 14.92 -10.92 -4.74
CA LEU A 135 15.01 -10.97 -6.19
C LEU A 135 15.22 -12.40 -6.71
N ASP A 136 16.04 -13.20 -6.03
CA ASP A 136 16.22 -14.62 -6.36
C ASP A 136 14.89 -15.38 -6.17
N ALA A 137 14.15 -15.13 -5.11
CA ALA A 137 12.86 -15.78 -4.82
C ALA A 137 11.80 -15.52 -5.90
N VAL A 138 11.84 -14.33 -6.54
CA VAL A 138 10.94 -14.00 -7.66
C VAL A 138 11.54 -14.28 -9.04
N GLY A 139 12.67 -15.00 -9.12
CA GLY A 139 13.32 -15.43 -10.36
C GLY A 139 14.07 -14.32 -11.09
N LEU A 140 14.55 -13.30 -10.38
CA LEU A 140 15.31 -12.17 -10.94
C LEU A 140 16.78 -12.14 -10.53
N GLY A 141 17.34 -13.22 -10.00
CA GLY A 141 18.73 -13.28 -9.57
C GLY A 141 19.76 -12.95 -10.65
N ALA A 142 19.48 -13.28 -11.90
CA ALA A 142 20.32 -12.92 -13.06
C ALA A 142 20.06 -11.47 -13.57
N ARG A 143 19.15 -10.73 -12.93
CA ARG A 143 18.72 -9.37 -13.32
C ARG A 143 19.04 -8.29 -12.31
N VAL A 144 19.73 -8.63 -11.24
CA VAL A 144 19.98 -7.73 -10.09
C VAL A 144 20.67 -6.42 -10.50
N ASP A 145 21.54 -6.45 -11.48
CA ASP A 145 22.31 -5.28 -11.96
C ASP A 145 21.63 -4.55 -13.13
N HIS A 146 20.42 -4.97 -13.54
CA HIS A 146 19.69 -4.32 -14.63
C HIS A 146 18.92 -3.09 -14.11
N TYR A 147 18.90 -2.05 -14.91
CA TYR A 147 18.07 -0.86 -14.69
C TYR A 147 16.62 -1.13 -15.15
N PRO A 148 15.62 -0.42 -14.60
CA PRO A 148 14.22 -0.60 -14.97
C PRO A 148 13.96 -0.59 -16.47
N GLY A 149 14.61 0.30 -17.23
CA GLY A 149 14.48 0.36 -18.69
C GLY A 149 15.01 -0.85 -19.45
N GLN A 150 15.75 -1.75 -18.80
CA GLN A 150 16.28 -2.99 -19.36
C GLN A 150 15.44 -4.21 -18.99
N LEU A 151 14.41 -4.01 -18.15
CA LEU A 151 13.50 -5.03 -17.65
C LEU A 151 12.18 -5.00 -18.42
N SER A 152 11.63 -6.16 -18.72
CA SER A 152 10.25 -6.27 -19.19
C SER A 152 9.25 -5.81 -18.14
N GLY A 153 8.02 -5.46 -18.54
CA GLY A 153 6.99 -5.01 -17.58
C GLY A 153 6.72 -6.02 -16.47
N GLY A 154 6.72 -7.33 -16.78
CA GLY A 154 6.56 -8.37 -15.75
C GLY A 154 7.77 -8.50 -14.82
N GLU A 155 8.99 -8.23 -15.31
CA GLU A 155 10.19 -8.17 -14.44
C GLU A 155 10.14 -6.94 -13.54
N GLN A 156 9.78 -5.77 -14.08
CA GLN A 156 9.59 -4.53 -13.28
C GLN A 156 8.53 -4.72 -12.19
N GLN A 157 7.42 -5.40 -12.52
CA GLN A 157 6.38 -5.73 -11.54
C GLN A 157 6.92 -6.59 -10.40
N ARG A 158 7.74 -7.61 -10.71
CA ARG A 158 8.35 -8.46 -9.69
C ARG A 158 9.42 -7.72 -8.85
N VAL A 159 10.11 -6.73 -9.42
CA VAL A 159 11.01 -5.85 -8.63
C VAL A 159 10.21 -4.98 -7.65
N ALA A 160 9.01 -4.54 -8.04
CA ALA A 160 8.16 -3.70 -7.20
C ALA A 160 7.40 -4.47 -6.12
N LEU A 161 7.30 -5.78 -6.22
CA LEU A 161 6.63 -6.67 -5.25
C LEU A 161 7.48 -6.92 -4.02
#